data_e20c4c1b12d2eb9e34c68ed62eb7e212
#
_entry.id   e20c4c1b12d2eb9e34c68ed62eb7e212
#
_cell.length_a   1.000
_cell.length_b   1.000
_cell.length_c   1.000
_cell.angle_alpha   90.00
_cell.angle_beta   90.00
_cell.angle_gamma   90.00
#
_symmetry.space_group_name_H-M   'P 1'
#
loop_
_entity.id
_entity.type
_entity.pdbx_description
1 polymer ?
#
loop_
_entity_poly.entity_id
_entity_poly.type
_entity_poly.pdbx_seq_one_letter_code
_entity_poly.pdbx_strand_id
1 'polypeptide(L)'
;VDQKRLRIRYLFDRARRLNPTQLFELAHQVKKVSKAPLPVIIGDMLWCSVRYEMGFRDYVVWDIRILNARERATWMTHPKAFRLNRTLNGPDSKIILGDKMRFLTDFADLTGREWIDAAAADDDELRAFIDRHPRVIAKPAAGEGGAGIGIYETADVSDVAAWRTLLVERDQTLLEEVLTQHDDLNKLYPDSVNTVRMITYRDPADELHVIASVLRIGNGAVIDNFASGGMFTMLDDDGVALYPGVDKQSNIYHQHPATGTTIKGLQVPFYPEVVDMIAEAAKRLPTVPYVGWDIAITPEGPALIEANHNSSVFQMKPSASGIRTGLLYRYRDAIGADVVDNKR
;
A
#
# COMPACT_ATOMS: atom_id res chain seq x y z
N VAL A 1 -24.81 10.71 23.09
CA VAL A 1 -25.14 9.35 22.55
C VAL A 1 -24.34 8.32 23.36
N ASP A 2 -25.06 7.38 23.98
CA ASP A 2 -24.51 6.40 24.94
C ASP A 2 -23.40 5.54 24.28
N GLN A 3 -22.15 5.72 24.69
CA GLN A 3 -21.00 4.99 24.19
C GLN A 3 -21.14 3.46 24.29
N LYS A 4 -21.90 2.98 25.29
CA LYS A 4 -22.23 1.55 25.44
C LYS A 4 -23.10 1.04 24.30
N ARG A 5 -24.09 1.82 23.85
CA ARG A 5 -24.97 1.46 22.71
C ARG A 5 -24.22 1.46 21.40
N LEU A 6 -23.31 2.41 21.15
CA LEU A 6 -22.46 2.43 19.96
C LEU A 6 -21.51 1.22 19.92
N ARG A 7 -20.96 0.85 21.07
CA ARG A 7 -20.07 -0.32 21.19
C ARG A 7 -20.82 -1.63 20.97
N ILE A 8 -22.03 -1.77 21.50
CA ILE A 8 -22.89 -2.96 21.30
C ILE A 8 -23.29 -3.05 19.81
N ARG A 9 -23.68 -1.96 19.19
CA ARG A 9 -24.01 -1.93 17.75
C ARG A 9 -22.81 -2.30 16.87
N TYR A 10 -21.63 -1.77 17.16
CA TYR A 10 -20.38 -2.16 16.51
C TYR A 10 -20.08 -3.66 16.63
N LEU A 11 -20.27 -4.23 17.84
CA LEU A 11 -20.07 -5.65 18.08
C LEU A 11 -21.08 -6.51 17.32
N PHE A 12 -22.32 -6.08 17.22
CA PHE A 12 -23.38 -6.76 16.49
C PHE A 12 -23.15 -6.73 14.99
N ASP A 13 -22.75 -5.57 14.43
CA ASP A 13 -22.39 -5.41 13.02
C ASP A 13 -21.14 -6.23 12.66
N ARG A 14 -20.19 -6.33 13.58
CA ARG A 14 -18.99 -7.14 13.41
C ARG A 14 -19.30 -8.64 13.48
N ALA A 15 -20.17 -9.06 14.39
CA ALA A 15 -20.63 -10.45 14.47
C ALA A 15 -21.38 -10.89 13.21
N ARG A 16 -22.21 -10.00 12.63
CA ARG A 16 -22.92 -10.25 11.36
C ARG A 16 -21.99 -10.37 10.14
N ARG A 17 -20.83 -9.66 10.16
CA ARG A 17 -19.83 -9.69 9.10
C ARG A 17 -18.71 -10.71 9.35
N LEU A 18 -18.82 -11.49 10.42
CA LEU A 18 -17.86 -12.52 10.76
C LEU A 18 -17.90 -13.60 9.68
N ASN A 19 -16.77 -13.78 8.98
CA ASN A 19 -16.59 -14.91 8.08
C ASN A 19 -15.93 -16.06 8.87
N PRO A 20 -16.71 -17.09 9.29
CA PRO A 20 -16.19 -18.18 10.11
C PRO A 20 -15.07 -18.95 9.39
N THR A 21 -15.20 -19.16 8.08
CA THR A 21 -14.20 -19.88 7.27
C THR A 21 -12.86 -19.16 7.34
N GLN A 22 -12.86 -17.85 7.10
CA GLN A 22 -11.65 -17.04 7.18
C GLN A 22 -11.02 -17.03 8.58
N LEU A 23 -11.84 -16.96 9.63
CA LEU A 23 -11.35 -17.05 11.02
C LEU A 23 -10.66 -18.38 11.29
N PHE A 24 -11.26 -19.51 10.86
CA PHE A 24 -10.67 -20.82 11.02
C PHE A 24 -9.38 -21.00 10.23
N GLU A 25 -9.33 -20.56 8.98
CA GLU A 25 -8.11 -20.58 8.15
C GLU A 25 -6.97 -19.81 8.80
N LEU A 26 -7.23 -18.58 9.24
CA LEU A 26 -6.24 -17.74 9.91
C LEU A 26 -5.80 -18.31 11.25
N ALA A 27 -6.72 -18.91 12.03
CA ALA A 27 -6.38 -19.57 13.28
C ALA A 27 -5.49 -20.81 13.05
N HIS A 28 -5.69 -21.55 11.96
CA HIS A 28 -4.82 -22.66 11.57
C HIS A 28 -3.42 -22.18 11.14
N GLN A 29 -3.30 -21.01 10.48
CA GLN A 29 -2.00 -20.40 10.20
C GLN A 29 -1.26 -20.08 11.50
N VAL A 30 -1.93 -19.47 12.48
CA VAL A 30 -1.33 -19.22 13.80
C VAL A 30 -0.94 -20.53 14.49
N LYS A 31 -1.76 -21.59 14.37
CA LYS A 31 -1.48 -22.89 14.99
C LYS A 31 -0.17 -23.52 14.50
N LYS A 32 0.23 -23.28 13.23
CA LYS A 32 1.50 -23.80 12.68
C LYS A 32 2.73 -23.26 13.43
N VAL A 33 2.64 -22.05 13.99
CA VAL A 33 3.73 -21.35 14.69
C VAL A 33 3.47 -21.17 16.19
N SER A 34 2.38 -21.75 16.72
CA SER A 34 1.98 -21.65 18.13
C SER A 34 1.71 -23.01 18.74
N LYS A 35 2.15 -23.22 19.98
CA LYS A 35 1.81 -24.42 20.78
C LYS A 35 0.40 -24.38 21.37
N ALA A 36 -0.27 -23.19 21.38
CA ALA A 36 -1.59 -23.03 21.97
C ALA A 36 -2.65 -23.90 21.26
N PRO A 37 -3.64 -24.44 21.98
CA PRO A 37 -4.78 -25.14 21.39
C PRO A 37 -5.60 -24.21 20.47
N LEU A 38 -6.18 -24.77 19.39
CA LEU A 38 -6.93 -23.99 18.40
C LEU A 38 -8.09 -23.16 19.01
N PRO A 39 -8.89 -23.69 19.96
CA PRO A 39 -9.94 -22.91 20.61
C PRO A 39 -9.42 -21.68 21.37
N VAL A 40 -8.23 -21.80 21.98
CA VAL A 40 -7.58 -20.68 22.68
C VAL A 40 -7.14 -19.60 21.70
N ILE A 41 -6.57 -20.00 20.54
CA ILE A 41 -6.19 -19.07 19.47
C ILE A 41 -7.42 -18.32 18.96
N ILE A 42 -8.50 -19.03 18.65
CA ILE A 42 -9.76 -18.44 18.18
C ILE A 42 -10.34 -17.47 19.23
N GLY A 43 -10.36 -17.87 20.50
CA GLY A 43 -10.83 -17.03 21.61
C GLY A 43 -10.01 -15.74 21.75
N ASP A 44 -8.67 -15.83 21.62
CA ASP A 44 -7.79 -14.66 21.70
C ASP A 44 -7.95 -13.74 20.46
N MET A 45 -8.12 -14.31 19.26
CA MET A 45 -8.42 -13.54 18.04
C MET A 45 -9.73 -12.76 18.16
N LEU A 46 -10.79 -13.42 18.66
CA LEU A 46 -12.08 -12.77 18.91
C LEU A 46 -11.98 -11.69 19.98
N TRP A 47 -11.27 -11.97 21.08
CA TRP A 47 -11.00 -10.98 22.13
C TRP A 47 -10.26 -9.76 21.61
N CYS A 48 -9.18 -9.97 20.85
CA CYS A 48 -8.42 -8.88 20.24
C CYS A 48 -9.26 -8.05 19.26
N SER A 49 -10.13 -8.73 18.52
CA SER A 49 -11.05 -8.07 17.60
C SER A 49 -11.99 -7.10 18.32
N VAL A 50 -12.53 -7.50 19.48
CA VAL A 50 -13.45 -6.69 20.29
C VAL A 50 -12.71 -5.63 21.10
N ARG A 51 -11.60 -6.02 21.75
CA ARG A 51 -10.91 -5.16 22.73
C ARG A 51 -10.05 -4.09 22.08
N TYR A 52 -9.38 -4.41 20.95
CA TYR A 52 -8.39 -3.57 20.29
C TYR A 52 -8.80 -3.16 18.88
N GLU A 53 -10.01 -3.48 18.42
CA GLU A 53 -10.46 -3.28 17.03
C GLU A 53 -9.51 -3.96 16.02
N MET A 54 -8.99 -5.13 16.35
CA MET A 54 -7.99 -5.81 15.56
C MET A 54 -8.63 -6.70 14.49
N GLY A 55 -8.18 -6.58 13.23
CA GLY A 55 -8.55 -7.50 12.18
C GLY A 55 -7.95 -8.90 12.43
N PHE A 56 -8.60 -9.96 11.99
CA PHE A 56 -8.05 -11.32 12.15
C PHE A 56 -6.75 -11.50 11.38
N ARG A 57 -6.63 -10.85 10.22
CA ARG A 57 -5.38 -10.84 9.46
C ARG A 57 -4.29 -10.05 10.17
N ASP A 58 -4.61 -8.90 10.79
CA ASP A 58 -3.68 -8.12 11.61
C ASP A 58 -3.08 -8.98 12.72
N TYR A 59 -3.94 -9.77 13.39
CA TYR A 59 -3.51 -10.68 14.45
C TYR A 59 -2.45 -11.68 13.97
N VAL A 60 -2.61 -12.22 12.76
CA VAL A 60 -1.69 -13.21 12.18
C VAL A 60 -0.40 -12.55 11.70
N VAL A 61 -0.52 -11.51 10.87
CA VAL A 61 0.62 -10.87 10.19
C VAL A 61 1.56 -10.21 11.21
N TRP A 62 1.03 -9.62 12.27
CA TRP A 62 1.83 -8.90 13.26
C TRP A 62 2.12 -9.70 14.53
N ASP A 63 1.98 -11.01 14.52
CA ASP A 63 2.30 -11.88 15.67
C ASP A 63 1.66 -11.43 17.00
N ILE A 64 0.44 -10.91 16.96
CA ILE A 64 -0.24 -10.32 18.14
C ILE A 64 -0.35 -11.30 19.30
N ARG A 65 -0.35 -12.60 19.01
CA ARG A 65 -0.38 -13.69 19.99
C ARG A 65 0.77 -13.64 21.02
N ILE A 66 1.95 -13.08 20.66
CA ILE A 66 3.11 -13.02 21.56
C ILE A 66 3.15 -11.74 22.40
N LEU A 67 2.21 -10.83 22.18
CA LEU A 67 2.13 -9.54 22.85
C LEU A 67 1.22 -9.58 24.08
N ASN A 68 1.61 -8.85 25.12
CA ASN A 68 0.76 -8.63 26.29
C ASN A 68 -0.31 -7.55 26.03
N ALA A 69 -1.23 -7.35 26.99
CA ALA A 69 -2.36 -6.44 26.84
C ALA A 69 -1.96 -4.97 26.60
N ARG A 70 -0.86 -4.50 27.22
CA ARG A 70 -0.35 -3.12 27.07
C ARG A 70 0.25 -2.95 25.68
N GLU A 71 1.07 -3.91 25.23
CA GLU A 71 1.70 -3.92 23.91
C GLU A 71 0.65 -3.95 22.79
N ARG A 72 -0.36 -4.83 22.89
CA ARG A 72 -1.48 -4.92 21.91
C ARG A 72 -2.23 -3.59 21.75
N ALA A 73 -2.36 -2.82 22.82
CA ALA A 73 -3.04 -1.52 22.80
C ALA A 73 -2.27 -0.43 22.01
N THR A 74 -0.99 -0.63 21.71
CA THR A 74 -0.15 0.32 20.96
C THR A 74 -0.24 0.17 19.45
N TRP A 75 -0.96 -0.85 18.96
CA TRP A 75 -1.00 -1.17 17.53
C TRP A 75 -2.09 -0.40 16.81
N MET A 76 -1.70 0.24 15.72
CA MET A 76 -2.64 0.70 14.70
C MET A 76 -3.20 -0.53 13.97
N THR A 77 -4.47 -0.53 13.65
CA THR A 77 -5.14 -1.68 13.02
C THR A 77 -5.85 -1.26 11.74
N HIS A 78 -6.04 -2.18 10.80
CA HIS A 78 -6.78 -1.87 9.56
C HIS A 78 -8.20 -1.33 9.85
N PRO A 79 -8.99 -1.86 10.82
CA PRO A 79 -10.26 -1.24 11.17
C PRO A 79 -10.17 0.19 11.69
N LYS A 80 -9.12 0.53 12.48
CA LYS A 80 -8.89 1.91 12.92
C LYS A 80 -8.49 2.82 11.76
N ALA A 81 -7.59 2.35 10.88
CA ALA A 81 -7.18 3.10 9.69
C ALA A 81 -8.35 3.35 8.74
N PHE A 82 -9.19 2.34 8.50
CA PHE A 82 -10.41 2.51 7.71
C PHE A 82 -11.35 3.56 8.29
N ARG A 83 -11.50 3.61 9.62
CA ARG A 83 -12.26 4.65 10.30
C ARG A 83 -11.62 6.03 10.10
N LEU A 84 -10.29 6.14 10.26
CA LEU A 84 -9.57 7.38 10.02
C LEU A 84 -9.73 7.91 8.61
N ASN A 85 -9.58 7.06 7.60
CA ASN A 85 -9.82 7.44 6.21
C ASN A 85 -11.20 8.10 6.02
N ARG A 86 -12.24 7.51 6.61
CA ARG A 86 -13.61 8.04 6.51
C ARG A 86 -13.84 9.32 7.34
N THR A 87 -13.04 9.53 8.37
CA THR A 87 -13.17 10.70 9.28
C THR A 87 -12.42 11.91 8.72
N LEU A 88 -11.24 11.67 8.13
CA LEU A 88 -10.32 12.71 7.68
C LEU A 88 -10.56 13.10 6.23
N ASN A 89 -10.79 12.10 5.36
CA ASN A 89 -10.96 12.34 3.94
C ASN A 89 -12.41 12.67 3.60
N GLY A 90 -12.59 13.59 2.68
CA GLY A 90 -13.91 13.94 2.14
C GLY A 90 -14.59 12.76 1.44
N PRO A 91 -15.93 12.80 1.27
CA PRO A 91 -16.68 11.71 0.65
C PRO A 91 -16.24 11.42 -0.80
N ASP A 92 -15.74 12.42 -1.49
CA ASP A 92 -15.32 12.33 -2.89
C ASP A 92 -13.86 11.84 -3.05
N SER A 93 -13.15 11.57 -1.95
CA SER A 93 -11.75 11.14 -1.98
C SER A 93 -11.52 9.90 -2.85
N LYS A 94 -12.47 8.96 -2.84
CA LYS A 94 -12.41 7.78 -3.69
C LYS A 94 -12.56 8.13 -5.18
N ILE A 95 -13.37 9.11 -5.53
CA ILE A 95 -13.57 9.56 -6.92
C ILE A 95 -12.33 10.32 -7.38
N ILE A 96 -11.79 11.22 -6.51
CA ILE A 96 -10.62 12.03 -6.84
C ILE A 96 -9.38 11.17 -7.09
N LEU A 97 -9.11 10.18 -6.24
CA LEU A 97 -7.91 9.34 -6.33
C LEU A 97 -8.13 8.01 -7.03
N GLY A 98 -9.37 7.64 -7.37
CA GLY A 98 -9.69 6.41 -8.09
C GLY A 98 -9.65 6.55 -9.61
N ASP A 99 -9.65 7.76 -10.14
CA ASP A 99 -9.51 8.08 -11.56
C ASP A 99 -8.03 8.27 -11.91
N LYS A 100 -7.44 7.25 -12.53
CA LYS A 100 -6.00 7.24 -12.83
C LYS A 100 -5.62 8.24 -13.92
N MET A 101 -6.49 8.51 -14.90
CA MET A 101 -6.20 9.47 -15.97
C MET A 101 -6.19 10.89 -15.41
N ARG A 102 -7.17 11.22 -14.57
CA ARG A 102 -7.19 12.48 -13.85
C ARG A 102 -5.95 12.64 -12.97
N PHE A 103 -5.58 11.59 -12.22
CA PHE A 103 -4.37 11.60 -11.42
C PHE A 103 -3.12 11.90 -12.25
N LEU A 104 -2.95 11.22 -13.39
CA LEU A 104 -1.81 11.45 -14.28
C LEU A 104 -1.81 12.85 -14.89
N THR A 105 -2.97 13.45 -15.11
CA THR A 105 -3.10 14.85 -15.56
C THR A 105 -2.76 15.84 -14.44
N ASP A 106 -3.34 15.66 -13.25
CA ASP A 106 -3.20 16.59 -12.11
C ASP A 106 -1.77 16.58 -11.51
N PHE A 107 -1.03 15.48 -11.72
CA PHE A 107 0.32 15.25 -11.21
C PHE A 107 1.36 15.03 -12.34
N ALA A 108 1.10 15.47 -13.56
CA ALA A 108 1.92 15.17 -14.73
C ALA A 108 3.41 15.48 -14.56
N ASP A 109 3.74 16.59 -13.86
CA ASP A 109 5.10 17.01 -13.52
C ASP A 109 5.81 16.14 -12.49
N LEU A 110 5.08 15.28 -11.76
CA LEU A 110 5.60 14.41 -10.70
C LEU A 110 5.61 12.93 -11.08
N THR A 111 4.91 12.54 -12.17
CA THR A 111 4.75 11.13 -12.54
C THR A 111 5.94 10.55 -13.29
N GLY A 112 6.76 11.40 -13.92
CA GLY A 112 8.01 11.02 -14.59
C GLY A 112 7.86 10.02 -15.72
N ARG A 113 6.64 9.91 -16.32
CA ARG A 113 6.35 8.99 -17.42
C ARG A 113 5.27 9.51 -18.35
N GLU A 114 5.37 9.13 -19.62
CA GLU A 114 4.32 9.38 -20.61
C GLU A 114 3.15 8.38 -20.45
N TRP A 115 1.98 8.82 -20.86
CA TRP A 115 0.79 7.99 -20.88
C TRP A 115 -0.18 8.41 -21.97
N ILE A 116 -1.08 7.51 -22.38
CA ILE A 116 -2.14 7.78 -23.38
C ILE A 116 -3.40 6.96 -23.03
N ASP A 117 -4.57 7.53 -23.32
CA ASP A 117 -5.83 6.79 -23.34
C ASP A 117 -6.03 6.14 -24.71
N ALA A 118 -5.79 4.85 -24.82
CA ALA A 118 -5.93 4.10 -26.08
C ALA A 118 -7.38 4.07 -26.60
N ALA A 119 -8.39 4.33 -25.76
CA ALA A 119 -9.77 4.38 -26.21
C ALA A 119 -10.12 5.74 -26.87
N ALA A 120 -9.49 6.82 -26.42
CA ALA A 120 -9.72 8.17 -26.92
C ALA A 120 -8.78 8.57 -28.06
N ALA A 121 -7.55 8.02 -28.08
CA ALA A 121 -6.55 8.30 -29.09
C ALA A 121 -6.93 7.78 -30.49
N ASP A 122 -6.53 8.49 -31.51
CA ASP A 122 -6.58 7.97 -32.88
C ASP A 122 -5.41 7.00 -33.17
N ASP A 123 -5.42 6.37 -34.35
CA ASP A 123 -4.43 5.34 -34.69
C ASP A 123 -3.02 5.93 -34.87
N ASP A 124 -2.90 7.17 -35.34
CA ASP A 124 -1.62 7.85 -35.55
C ASP A 124 -1.01 8.26 -34.19
N GLU A 125 -1.82 8.79 -33.29
CA GLU A 125 -1.41 9.12 -31.91
C GLU A 125 -0.95 7.87 -31.14
N LEU A 126 -1.72 6.78 -31.23
CA LEU A 126 -1.39 5.53 -30.56
C LEU A 126 -0.12 4.91 -31.17
N ARG A 127 0.04 4.93 -32.51
CA ARG A 127 1.26 4.49 -33.19
C ARG A 127 2.47 5.31 -32.72
N ALA A 128 2.36 6.64 -32.70
CA ALA A 128 3.44 7.52 -32.27
C ALA A 128 3.86 7.27 -30.81
N PHE A 129 2.91 6.93 -29.93
CA PHE A 129 3.17 6.57 -28.53
C PHE A 129 3.98 5.27 -28.44
N ILE A 130 3.52 4.19 -29.08
CA ILE A 130 4.19 2.87 -28.97
C ILE A 130 5.53 2.84 -29.72
N ASP A 131 5.75 3.67 -30.74
CA ASP A 131 7.04 3.77 -31.43
C ASP A 131 8.13 4.43 -30.54
N ARG A 132 7.71 5.26 -29.56
CA ARG A 132 8.65 5.84 -28.57
C ARG A 132 8.92 4.91 -27.38
N HIS A 133 7.98 4.00 -27.07
CA HIS A 133 8.03 3.17 -25.88
C HIS A 133 8.07 1.68 -26.26
N PRO A 134 9.24 1.02 -26.24
CA PRO A 134 9.36 -0.39 -26.63
C PRO A 134 8.57 -1.35 -25.72
N ARG A 135 8.23 -0.92 -24.51
CA ARG A 135 7.36 -1.61 -23.57
C ARG A 135 6.38 -0.66 -22.94
N VAL A 136 5.13 -1.09 -22.78
CA VAL A 136 4.09 -0.30 -22.13
C VAL A 136 3.35 -1.14 -21.09
N ILE A 137 2.88 -0.47 -20.05
CA ILE A 137 1.95 -1.03 -19.09
C ILE A 137 0.54 -0.62 -19.53
N ALA A 138 -0.34 -1.61 -19.73
CA ALA A 138 -1.75 -1.39 -20.00
C ALA A 138 -2.59 -1.76 -18.77
N LYS A 139 -3.50 -0.89 -18.36
CA LYS A 139 -4.30 -1.08 -17.15
C LYS A 139 -5.69 -0.45 -17.26
N PRO A 140 -6.66 -0.89 -16.45
CA PRO A 140 -7.94 -0.22 -16.33
C PRO A 140 -7.78 1.23 -15.89
N ALA A 141 -8.52 2.14 -16.52
CA ALA A 141 -8.57 3.55 -16.13
C ALA A 141 -9.07 3.74 -14.67
N ALA A 142 -9.95 2.84 -14.22
CA ALA A 142 -10.47 2.78 -12.86
C ALA A 142 -10.19 1.39 -12.25
N GLY A 143 -10.03 1.32 -10.90
CA GLY A 143 -9.78 0.05 -10.22
C GLY A 143 -8.63 0.14 -9.23
N GLU A 144 -8.55 -0.84 -8.33
CA GLU A 144 -7.59 -0.90 -7.22
C GLU A 144 -6.85 -2.24 -7.22
N GLY A 145 -5.64 -2.28 -6.63
CA GLY A 145 -4.94 -3.53 -6.31
C GLY A 145 -4.23 -4.22 -7.47
N GLY A 146 -4.01 -3.55 -8.60
CA GLY A 146 -3.23 -4.10 -9.73
C GLY A 146 -3.96 -5.15 -10.57
N ALA A 147 -5.26 -5.35 -10.39
CA ALA A 147 -6.04 -6.26 -11.23
C ALA A 147 -6.15 -5.70 -12.67
N GLY A 148 -6.05 -6.58 -13.65
CA GLY A 148 -6.18 -6.21 -15.06
C GLY A 148 -4.95 -5.54 -15.68
N ILE A 149 -3.80 -5.51 -15.00
CA ILE A 149 -2.56 -4.96 -15.57
C ILE A 149 -1.93 -5.97 -16.54
N GLY A 150 -1.53 -5.47 -17.70
CA GLY A 150 -0.73 -6.19 -18.70
C GLY A 150 0.52 -5.41 -19.09
N ILE A 151 1.60 -6.10 -19.43
CA ILE A 151 2.78 -5.51 -20.06
C ILE A 151 2.84 -6.02 -21.48
N TYR A 152 3.08 -5.11 -22.41
CA TYR A 152 3.16 -5.41 -23.85
C TYR A 152 4.48 -4.93 -24.42
N GLU A 153 5.12 -5.79 -25.20
CA GLU A 153 6.22 -5.43 -26.10
C GLU A 153 5.62 -4.79 -27.35
N THR A 154 5.91 -3.53 -27.61
CA THR A 154 5.25 -2.77 -28.67
C THR A 154 5.68 -3.18 -30.07
N ALA A 155 6.87 -3.80 -30.20
CA ALA A 155 7.34 -4.40 -31.45
C ALA A 155 6.41 -5.48 -32.00
N ASP A 156 5.59 -6.11 -31.14
CA ASP A 156 4.61 -7.13 -31.56
C ASP A 156 3.32 -6.55 -32.12
N VAL A 157 3.14 -5.21 -32.04
CA VAL A 157 1.94 -4.52 -32.49
C VAL A 157 2.04 -4.11 -33.97
N SER A 158 1.60 -5.00 -34.87
CA SER A 158 1.57 -4.73 -36.31
C SER A 158 0.33 -3.94 -36.75
N ASP A 159 -0.83 -4.18 -36.14
CA ASP A 159 -2.12 -3.54 -36.42
C ASP A 159 -2.61 -2.81 -35.16
N VAL A 160 -2.49 -1.47 -35.15
CA VAL A 160 -2.84 -0.61 -34.03
C VAL A 160 -4.34 -0.61 -33.77
N ALA A 161 -5.18 -0.62 -34.81
CA ALA A 161 -6.62 -0.60 -34.67
C ALA A 161 -7.15 -1.91 -34.05
N ALA A 162 -6.61 -3.06 -34.47
CA ALA A 162 -6.93 -4.35 -33.88
C ALA A 162 -6.44 -4.43 -32.43
N TRP A 163 -5.23 -3.92 -32.16
CA TRP A 163 -4.69 -3.89 -30.79
C TRP A 163 -5.50 -2.97 -29.86
N ARG A 164 -5.91 -1.79 -30.31
CA ARG A 164 -6.82 -0.90 -29.57
C ARG A 164 -8.14 -1.61 -29.21
N THR A 165 -8.73 -2.32 -30.17
CA THR A 165 -9.93 -3.11 -29.92
C THR A 165 -9.71 -4.14 -28.80
N LEU A 166 -8.60 -4.86 -28.84
CA LEU A 166 -8.20 -5.81 -27.80
C LEU A 166 -8.05 -5.16 -26.43
N LEU A 167 -7.42 -3.98 -26.36
CA LEU A 167 -7.25 -3.23 -25.11
C LEU A 167 -8.60 -2.80 -24.50
N VAL A 168 -9.52 -2.33 -25.34
CA VAL A 168 -10.88 -1.96 -24.92
C VAL A 168 -11.64 -3.19 -24.39
N GLU A 169 -11.59 -4.33 -25.09
CA GLU A 169 -12.23 -5.57 -24.65
C GLU A 169 -11.68 -6.09 -23.31
N ARG A 170 -10.40 -5.82 -23.03
CA ARG A 170 -9.74 -6.22 -21.77
C ARG A 170 -9.85 -5.19 -20.67
N ASP A 171 -10.52 -4.06 -20.90
CA ASP A 171 -10.54 -2.91 -19.98
C ASP A 171 -9.11 -2.44 -19.61
N GLN A 172 -8.22 -2.34 -20.60
CA GLN A 172 -6.81 -1.95 -20.46
C GLN A 172 -6.49 -0.68 -21.26
N THR A 173 -7.36 0.31 -21.21
CA THR A 173 -7.29 1.49 -22.08
C THR A 173 -6.24 2.52 -21.66
N LEU A 174 -5.84 2.53 -20.40
CA LEU A 174 -4.75 3.39 -19.95
C LEU A 174 -3.40 2.72 -20.23
N LEU A 175 -2.66 3.29 -21.18
CA LEU A 175 -1.28 2.89 -21.45
C LEU A 175 -0.30 3.86 -20.80
N GLU A 176 0.71 3.32 -20.14
CA GLU A 176 1.79 4.09 -19.53
C GLU A 176 3.14 3.54 -19.97
N GLU A 177 4.11 4.43 -20.12
CA GLU A 177 5.52 4.07 -20.23
C GLU A 177 5.97 3.24 -19.03
N VAL A 178 6.81 2.22 -19.27
CA VAL A 178 7.42 1.44 -18.20
C VAL A 178 8.57 2.24 -17.61
N LEU A 179 8.44 2.61 -16.34
CA LEU A 179 9.50 3.32 -15.61
C LEU A 179 10.76 2.45 -15.48
N THR A 180 11.91 3.04 -15.75
CA THR A 180 13.20 2.44 -15.43
C THR A 180 13.50 2.64 -13.95
N GLN A 181 13.73 1.55 -13.24
CA GLN A 181 14.05 1.59 -11.82
C GLN A 181 15.53 1.93 -11.59
N HIS A 182 15.84 2.66 -10.52
CA HIS A 182 17.22 2.97 -10.09
C HIS A 182 18.03 1.68 -9.85
N ASP A 183 19.32 1.71 -10.22
CA ASP A 183 20.21 0.54 -10.17
C ASP A 183 20.31 -0.12 -8.79
N ASP A 184 20.29 0.65 -7.71
CA ASP A 184 20.36 0.08 -6.36
C ASP A 184 19.11 -0.72 -6.00
N LEU A 185 17.94 -0.34 -6.51
CA LEU A 185 16.71 -1.12 -6.35
C LEU A 185 16.63 -2.28 -7.36
N ASN A 186 17.25 -2.16 -8.55
CA ASN A 186 17.44 -3.27 -9.47
C ASN A 186 18.29 -4.39 -8.87
N LYS A 187 19.32 -4.06 -8.09
CA LYS A 187 20.12 -5.06 -7.34
C LYS A 187 19.27 -5.81 -6.33
N LEU A 188 18.25 -5.15 -5.76
CA LEU A 188 17.33 -5.79 -4.83
C LEU A 188 16.39 -6.75 -5.56
N TYR A 189 15.66 -6.25 -6.58
CA TYR A 189 14.80 -7.06 -7.45
C TYR A 189 14.53 -6.35 -8.78
N PRO A 190 15.03 -6.89 -9.92
CA PRO A 190 14.94 -6.23 -11.22
C PRO A 190 13.63 -6.49 -11.99
N ASP A 191 12.88 -7.56 -11.67
CA ASP A 191 11.74 -8.01 -12.48
C ASP A 191 10.44 -7.22 -12.21
N SER A 192 10.45 -6.33 -11.21
CA SER A 192 9.38 -5.36 -10.99
C SER A 192 9.92 -4.07 -10.36
N VAL A 193 9.20 -2.98 -10.55
CA VAL A 193 9.52 -1.71 -9.88
C VAL A 193 9.23 -1.87 -8.39
N ASN A 194 10.26 -1.72 -7.55
CA ASN A 194 10.11 -1.69 -6.09
C ASN A 194 9.71 -0.27 -5.67
N THR A 195 8.64 -0.12 -4.91
CA THR A 195 8.07 1.20 -4.62
C THR A 195 8.21 1.59 -3.16
N VAL A 196 8.38 2.89 -2.92
CA VAL A 196 8.17 3.47 -1.59
C VAL A 196 6.68 3.70 -1.40
N ARG A 197 6.07 3.07 -0.40
CA ARG A 197 4.73 3.44 0.07
C ARG A 197 4.89 4.36 1.26
N MET A 198 4.45 5.62 1.11
CA MET A 198 4.47 6.62 2.16
C MET A 198 3.05 6.93 2.62
N ILE A 199 2.80 6.87 3.94
CA ILE A 199 1.52 7.25 4.55
C ILE A 199 1.69 8.60 5.19
N THR A 200 0.91 9.58 4.74
CA THR A 200 1.00 10.95 5.22
C THR A 200 -0.32 11.50 5.71
N TYR A 201 -0.24 12.48 6.58
CA TYR A 201 -1.34 13.33 6.98
C TYR A 201 -0.91 14.79 6.86
N ARG A 202 -1.68 15.61 6.14
CA ARG A 202 -1.53 17.05 6.08
C ARG A 202 -2.49 17.69 7.04
N ASP A 203 -1.98 18.41 8.01
CA ASP A 203 -2.77 19.00 9.06
C ASP A 203 -3.45 20.31 8.63
N PRO A 204 -4.36 20.90 9.45
CA PRO A 204 -5.00 22.18 9.15
C PRO A 204 -4.05 23.39 9.09
N ALA A 205 -2.80 23.26 9.59
CA ALA A 205 -1.77 24.28 9.48
C ALA A 205 -0.94 24.15 8.20
N ASP A 206 -1.31 23.19 7.32
CA ASP A 206 -0.65 22.85 6.06
C ASP A 206 0.71 22.16 6.25
N GLU A 207 0.97 21.59 7.43
CA GLU A 207 2.17 20.81 7.72
C GLU A 207 1.95 19.35 7.33
N LEU A 208 2.93 18.76 6.63
CA LEU A 208 2.92 17.35 6.24
C LEU A 208 3.58 16.48 7.31
N HIS A 209 2.85 15.52 7.82
CA HIS A 209 3.34 14.51 8.75
C HIS A 209 3.51 13.17 8.04
N VAL A 210 4.73 12.65 7.97
CA VAL A 210 5.02 11.29 7.50
C VAL A 210 4.78 10.31 8.65
N ILE A 211 3.69 9.56 8.56
CA ILE A 211 3.28 8.62 9.62
C ILE A 211 4.05 7.30 9.52
N ALA A 212 4.19 6.78 8.30
CA ALA A 212 4.94 5.55 8.04
C ALA A 212 5.47 5.58 6.61
N SER A 213 6.67 5.04 6.42
CA SER A 213 7.27 4.79 5.13
C SER A 213 7.75 3.35 5.05
N VAL A 214 7.51 2.70 3.92
CA VAL A 214 7.95 1.31 3.67
C VAL A 214 8.49 1.18 2.25
N LEU A 215 9.48 0.32 2.09
CA LEU A 215 9.89 -0.18 0.79
C LEU A 215 9.09 -1.45 0.50
N ARG A 216 8.29 -1.42 -0.58
CA ARG A 216 7.62 -2.58 -1.14
C ARG A 216 8.57 -3.22 -2.14
N ILE A 217 8.69 -4.54 -2.08
CA ILE A 217 9.70 -5.29 -2.81
C ILE A 217 8.97 -6.41 -3.57
N GLY A 218 9.20 -6.49 -4.87
CA GLY A 218 8.66 -7.55 -5.70
C GLY A 218 9.20 -8.93 -5.31
N ASN A 219 8.43 -9.98 -5.61
CA ASN A 219 8.86 -11.37 -5.38
C ASN A 219 8.07 -12.32 -6.29
N GLY A 220 8.56 -12.52 -7.50
CA GLY A 220 7.98 -13.47 -8.48
C GLY A 220 6.75 -12.96 -9.24
N ALA A 221 6.33 -11.71 -9.06
CA ALA A 221 5.27 -11.07 -9.83
C ALA A 221 5.80 -9.80 -10.52
N VAL A 222 5.13 -9.37 -11.57
CA VAL A 222 5.45 -8.16 -12.33
C VAL A 222 5.23 -6.87 -11.53
N ILE A 223 4.44 -6.95 -10.46
CA ILE A 223 4.14 -5.85 -9.54
C ILE A 223 4.62 -6.22 -8.14
N ASP A 224 5.16 -5.25 -7.41
CA ASP A 224 5.62 -5.35 -6.02
C ASP A 224 4.49 -5.48 -4.99
N ASN A 225 3.25 -5.68 -5.42
CA ASN A 225 2.09 -5.67 -4.55
C ASN A 225 2.16 -6.80 -3.51
N PHE A 226 2.05 -6.41 -2.24
CA PHE A 226 1.97 -7.33 -1.10
C PHE A 226 0.88 -8.41 -1.24
N ALA A 227 -0.24 -8.06 -1.89
CA ALA A 227 -1.30 -9.01 -2.18
C ALA A 227 -0.90 -10.08 -3.20
N SER A 228 0.01 -9.78 -4.12
CA SER A 228 0.48 -10.64 -5.21
C SER A 228 1.75 -11.44 -4.89
N GLY A 229 2.18 -11.42 -3.62
CA GLY A 229 3.35 -12.19 -3.17
C GLY A 229 4.58 -11.34 -2.85
N GLY A 230 4.52 -10.02 -3.08
CA GLY A 230 5.56 -9.10 -2.68
C GLY A 230 5.77 -9.05 -1.16
N MET A 231 6.86 -8.46 -0.75
CA MET A 231 7.20 -8.23 0.65
C MET A 231 7.37 -6.73 0.93
N PHE A 232 7.45 -6.36 2.19
CA PHE A 232 7.78 -4.99 2.57
C PHE A 232 8.75 -4.97 3.75
N THR A 233 9.50 -3.86 3.87
CA THR A 233 10.24 -3.48 5.08
C THR A 233 9.95 -2.04 5.45
N MET A 234 10.00 -1.70 6.75
CA MET A 234 9.86 -0.31 7.20
C MET A 234 11.13 0.46 6.89
N LEU A 235 10.97 1.72 6.51
CA LEU A 235 12.04 2.69 6.38
C LEU A 235 12.07 3.60 7.61
N ASP A 236 13.27 4.09 7.96
CA ASP A 236 13.43 5.21 8.90
C ASP A 236 13.17 6.56 8.20
N ASP A 237 13.40 7.64 8.95
CA ASP A 237 13.16 9.00 8.44
C ASP A 237 14.24 9.44 7.42
N ASP A 238 15.33 8.69 7.28
CA ASP A 238 16.37 8.88 6.26
C ASP A 238 16.23 7.93 5.05
N GLY A 239 15.21 7.07 5.05
CA GLY A 239 14.94 6.12 3.96
C GLY A 239 15.77 4.84 4.03
N VAL A 240 16.33 4.48 5.20
CA VAL A 240 17.06 3.23 5.39
C VAL A 240 16.10 2.11 5.81
N ALA A 241 16.22 0.94 5.20
CA ALA A 241 15.46 -0.25 5.55
C ALA A 241 15.84 -0.76 6.95
N LEU A 242 14.91 -0.65 7.90
CA LEU A 242 15.14 -0.94 9.31
C LEU A 242 15.20 -2.44 9.64
N TYR A 243 14.46 -3.26 8.89
CA TYR A 243 14.19 -4.67 9.22
C TYR A 243 14.32 -5.57 8.00
N PRO A 244 14.33 -6.91 8.19
CA PRO A 244 14.11 -7.86 7.10
C PRO A 244 12.78 -7.61 6.38
N GLY A 245 12.64 -8.10 5.15
CA GLY A 245 11.38 -8.11 4.43
C GLY A 245 10.37 -9.07 5.06
N VAL A 246 9.07 -8.74 4.98
CA VAL A 246 7.96 -9.60 5.45
C VAL A 246 6.89 -9.67 4.38
N ASP A 247 6.42 -10.88 4.05
CA ASP A 247 5.30 -11.11 3.12
C ASP A 247 3.95 -11.30 3.85
N LYS A 248 2.88 -11.45 3.07
CA LYS A 248 1.51 -11.66 3.61
C LYS A 248 1.29 -13.00 4.30
N GLN A 249 2.17 -13.99 4.04
CA GLN A 249 2.20 -15.27 4.72
C GLN A 249 2.95 -15.21 6.04
N SER A 250 3.51 -14.05 6.37
CA SER A 250 4.29 -13.80 7.59
C SER A 250 5.69 -14.44 7.57
N ASN A 251 6.21 -14.77 6.37
CA ASN A 251 7.61 -15.18 6.21
C ASN A 251 8.53 -13.97 6.39
N ILE A 252 9.75 -14.23 6.86
CA ILE A 252 10.79 -13.22 7.11
C ILE A 252 11.95 -13.47 6.16
N TYR A 253 12.39 -12.43 5.45
CA TYR A 253 13.45 -12.48 4.44
C TYR A 253 14.57 -11.52 4.83
N HIS A 254 15.71 -12.05 5.30
CA HIS A 254 16.91 -11.24 5.56
C HIS A 254 17.58 -10.81 4.26
N GLN A 255 17.51 -11.67 3.25
CA GLN A 255 17.97 -11.44 1.88
C GLN A 255 16.83 -11.72 0.91
N HIS A 256 16.83 -11.03 -0.22
CA HIS A 256 15.86 -11.30 -1.28
C HIS A 256 16.10 -12.70 -1.87
N PRO A 257 15.08 -13.57 -1.99
CA PRO A 257 15.25 -14.98 -2.36
C PRO A 257 15.80 -15.19 -3.77
N ALA A 258 15.51 -14.28 -4.70
CA ALA A 258 15.99 -14.39 -6.08
C ALA A 258 17.40 -13.81 -6.28
N THR A 259 17.76 -12.72 -5.58
CA THR A 259 19.02 -12.00 -5.83
C THR A 259 20.07 -12.19 -4.74
N GLY A 260 19.67 -12.64 -3.55
CA GLY A 260 20.57 -12.73 -2.39
C GLY A 260 20.89 -11.37 -1.75
N THR A 261 20.32 -10.29 -2.26
CA THR A 261 20.58 -8.92 -1.76
C THR A 261 20.04 -8.75 -0.35
N THR A 262 20.88 -8.25 0.56
CA THR A 262 20.48 -7.97 1.96
C THR A 262 19.49 -6.82 2.00
N ILE A 263 18.36 -7.03 2.70
CA ILE A 263 17.26 -6.05 2.76
C ILE A 263 17.51 -5.00 3.86
N LYS A 264 17.79 -5.46 5.09
CA LYS A 264 18.05 -4.54 6.19
C LYS A 264 19.30 -3.72 5.93
N GLY A 265 19.21 -2.40 6.12
CA GLY A 265 20.30 -1.44 5.90
C GLY A 265 20.40 -0.94 4.45
N LEU A 266 19.49 -1.40 3.57
CA LEU A 266 19.42 -0.85 2.21
C LEU A 266 18.92 0.59 2.28
N GLN A 267 19.66 1.51 1.62
CA GLN A 267 19.29 2.91 1.47
C GLN A 267 18.42 3.08 0.24
N VAL A 268 17.25 3.70 0.38
CA VAL A 268 16.45 4.15 -0.75
C VAL A 268 17.10 5.40 -1.35
N PRO A 269 17.49 5.39 -2.63
CA PRO A 269 18.06 6.58 -3.29
C PRO A 269 17.05 7.72 -3.31
N PHE A 270 17.54 8.96 -3.31
CA PHE A 270 16.72 10.19 -3.42
C PHE A 270 15.59 10.30 -2.36
N TYR A 271 15.77 9.71 -1.16
CA TYR A 271 14.69 9.71 -0.18
C TYR A 271 14.30 11.11 0.33
N PRO A 272 15.21 12.08 0.53
CA PRO A 272 14.83 13.46 0.82
C PRO A 272 13.95 14.06 -0.27
N GLU A 273 14.29 13.83 -1.55
CA GLU A 273 13.51 14.31 -2.70
C GLU A 273 12.13 13.63 -2.78
N VAL A 274 12.02 12.38 -2.33
CA VAL A 274 10.71 11.71 -2.17
C VAL A 274 9.84 12.49 -1.18
N VAL A 275 10.37 12.87 -0.02
CA VAL A 275 9.63 13.62 1.00
C VAL A 275 9.19 14.97 0.47
N ASP A 276 10.10 15.71 -0.20
CA ASP A 276 9.81 17.03 -0.80
C ASP A 276 8.73 16.93 -1.88
N MET A 277 8.85 15.95 -2.78
CA MET A 277 7.85 15.69 -3.82
C MET A 277 6.46 15.42 -3.22
N ILE A 278 6.38 14.60 -2.17
CA ILE A 278 5.10 14.27 -1.53
C ILE A 278 4.54 15.48 -0.77
N ALA A 279 5.38 16.34 -0.19
CA ALA A 279 4.92 17.57 0.42
C ALA A 279 4.23 18.49 -0.61
N GLU A 280 4.77 18.61 -1.81
CA GLU A 280 4.15 19.37 -2.90
C GLU A 280 2.88 18.67 -3.45
N ALA A 281 2.92 17.35 -3.62
CA ALA A 281 1.76 16.60 -4.10
C ALA A 281 0.58 16.69 -3.13
N ALA A 282 0.81 16.62 -1.83
CA ALA A 282 -0.24 16.69 -0.80
C ALA A 282 -1.00 18.02 -0.80
N LYS A 283 -0.35 19.14 -1.17
CA LYS A 283 -0.99 20.47 -1.28
C LYS A 283 -2.06 20.50 -2.38
N ARG A 284 -1.92 19.66 -3.42
CA ARG A 284 -2.90 19.55 -4.53
C ARG A 284 -4.18 18.81 -4.15
N LEU A 285 -4.23 18.20 -2.96
CA LEU A 285 -5.36 17.41 -2.46
C LEU A 285 -5.97 18.04 -1.19
N PRO A 286 -6.57 19.24 -1.26
CA PRO A 286 -7.04 19.96 -0.07
C PRO A 286 -8.13 19.21 0.71
N THR A 287 -8.94 18.39 0.07
CA THR A 287 -10.03 17.63 0.68
C THR A 287 -9.65 16.18 1.04
N VAL A 288 -8.42 15.76 0.76
CA VAL A 288 -7.91 14.41 1.04
C VAL A 288 -6.59 14.52 1.81
N PRO A 289 -6.63 14.92 3.08
CA PRO A 289 -5.42 15.17 3.86
C PRO A 289 -4.67 13.90 4.29
N TYR A 290 -5.31 12.73 4.29
CA TYR A 290 -4.72 11.45 4.73
C TYR A 290 -4.59 10.50 3.54
N VAL A 291 -3.38 10.32 3.06
CA VAL A 291 -3.09 9.64 1.78
C VAL A 291 -1.99 8.60 1.95
N GLY A 292 -2.10 7.51 1.19
CA GLY A 292 -1.01 6.56 0.95
C GLY A 292 -0.47 6.74 -0.46
N TRP A 293 0.79 7.14 -0.60
CA TRP A 293 1.47 7.42 -1.86
C TRP A 293 2.32 6.23 -2.29
N ASP A 294 2.32 5.91 -3.58
CA ASP A 294 3.23 4.94 -4.19
C ASP A 294 4.22 5.67 -5.08
N ILE A 295 5.50 5.53 -4.80
CA ILE A 295 6.59 6.26 -5.45
C ILE A 295 7.61 5.27 -5.99
N ALA A 296 7.95 5.36 -7.28
CA ALA A 296 9.10 4.69 -7.87
C ALA A 296 10.34 5.56 -7.72
N ILE A 297 11.49 4.91 -7.69
CA ILE A 297 12.79 5.58 -7.74
C ILE A 297 13.42 5.27 -9.08
N THR A 298 13.56 6.30 -9.92
CA THR A 298 14.22 6.23 -11.23
C THR A 298 15.67 6.70 -11.12
N PRO A 299 16.50 6.52 -12.17
CA PRO A 299 17.86 7.09 -12.20
C PRO A 299 17.88 8.62 -12.08
N GLU A 300 16.81 9.29 -12.50
CA GLU A 300 16.67 10.76 -12.49
C GLU A 300 16.09 11.31 -11.18
N GLY A 301 15.51 10.44 -10.34
CA GLY A 301 14.86 10.83 -9.09
C GLY A 301 13.54 10.11 -8.83
N PRO A 302 12.75 10.57 -7.84
CA PRO A 302 11.44 9.96 -7.51
C PRO A 302 10.40 10.25 -8.59
N ALA A 303 9.55 9.27 -8.87
CA ALA A 303 8.39 9.37 -9.76
C ALA A 303 7.13 8.89 -9.06
N LEU A 304 6.09 9.72 -9.02
CA LEU A 304 4.82 9.42 -8.37
C LEU A 304 4.01 8.42 -9.21
N ILE A 305 3.68 7.25 -8.64
CA ILE A 305 2.92 6.20 -9.33
C ILE A 305 1.43 6.38 -9.13
N GLU A 306 0.99 6.47 -7.87
CA GLU A 306 -0.41 6.68 -7.51
C GLU A 306 -0.58 7.24 -6.10
N ALA A 307 -1.76 7.78 -5.83
CA ALA A 307 -2.21 8.18 -4.51
C ALA A 307 -3.46 7.39 -4.11
N ASN A 308 -3.45 6.85 -2.90
CA ASN A 308 -4.50 5.98 -2.39
C ASN A 308 -5.28 6.66 -1.27
N HIS A 309 -6.60 6.83 -1.45
CA HIS A 309 -7.49 7.34 -0.41
C HIS A 309 -7.61 6.37 0.77
N ASN A 310 -7.35 5.08 0.55
CA ASN A 310 -7.23 4.05 1.59
C ASN A 310 -5.76 3.70 1.80
N SER A 311 -5.11 4.43 2.71
CA SER A 311 -3.65 4.42 2.92
C SER A 311 -3.08 3.08 3.37
N SER A 312 -3.92 2.11 3.79
CA SER A 312 -3.51 0.86 4.46
C SER A 312 -2.82 1.10 5.81
N VAL A 313 -2.22 0.07 6.39
CA VAL A 313 -1.41 0.14 7.61
C VAL A 313 -0.18 -0.73 7.43
N PHE A 314 0.98 -0.15 7.66
CA PHE A 314 2.24 -0.88 7.65
C PHE A 314 2.91 -0.76 9.02
N GLN A 315 3.24 -1.88 9.59
CA GLN A 315 3.98 -2.02 10.84
C GLN A 315 4.77 -3.32 10.79
N MET A 316 5.95 -3.33 11.40
CA MET A 316 6.77 -4.52 11.39
C MET A 316 6.41 -5.44 12.56
N LYS A 317 6.22 -6.72 12.29
CA LYS A 317 5.91 -7.71 13.31
C LYS A 317 7.07 -7.92 14.29
N PRO A 318 6.78 -8.21 15.57
CA PRO A 318 7.81 -8.36 16.61
C PRO A 318 8.84 -9.46 16.32
N SER A 319 8.45 -10.56 15.67
CA SER A 319 9.39 -11.63 15.34
C SER A 319 10.41 -11.24 14.27
N ALA A 320 10.17 -10.20 13.48
CA ALA A 320 11.13 -9.66 12.51
C ALA A 320 11.92 -8.47 13.03
N SER A 321 11.29 -7.61 13.83
CA SER A 321 11.88 -6.35 14.31
C SER A 321 12.48 -6.45 15.72
N GLY A 322 12.02 -7.37 16.56
CA GLY A 322 12.28 -7.35 18.00
C GLY A 322 11.45 -6.31 18.77
N ILE A 323 10.72 -5.41 18.07
CA ILE A 323 9.93 -4.35 18.69
C ILE A 323 8.53 -4.85 18.99
N ARG A 324 8.05 -4.62 20.22
CA ARG A 324 6.76 -5.11 20.71
C ARG A 324 5.68 -4.02 20.77
N THR A 325 6.04 -2.77 20.42
CA THR A 325 5.13 -1.63 20.34
C THR A 325 4.78 -1.32 18.89
N GLY A 326 3.49 -1.04 18.64
CA GLY A 326 3.02 -0.63 17.33
C GLY A 326 3.08 0.88 17.11
N LEU A 327 2.69 1.34 15.93
CA LEU A 327 2.81 2.74 15.48
C LEU A 327 1.62 3.64 15.84
N LEU A 328 0.69 3.20 16.71
CA LEU A 328 -0.48 4.01 17.06
C LEU A 328 -0.10 5.39 17.61
N TYR A 329 1.06 5.51 18.27
CA TYR A 329 1.56 6.78 18.78
C TYR A 329 1.84 7.78 17.63
N ARG A 330 2.48 7.38 16.51
CA ARG A 330 2.72 8.27 15.36
C ARG A 330 1.44 8.84 14.79
N TYR A 331 0.38 8.03 14.74
CA TYR A 331 -0.95 8.50 14.32
C TYR A 331 -1.54 9.51 15.29
N ARG A 332 -1.38 9.28 16.60
CA ARG A 332 -1.87 10.21 17.64
C ARG A 332 -1.12 11.53 17.64
N ASP A 333 0.20 11.47 17.44
CA ASP A 333 1.05 12.66 17.41
C ASP A 333 0.74 13.53 16.17
N ALA A 334 0.54 12.91 15.01
CA ALA A 334 0.24 13.62 13.76
C ALA A 334 -1.22 14.13 13.67
N ILE A 335 -2.21 13.30 14.07
CA ILE A 335 -3.64 13.55 13.80
C ILE A 335 -4.38 14.05 15.04
N GLY A 336 -3.86 13.74 16.22
CA GLY A 336 -4.51 13.99 17.51
C GLY A 336 -5.19 12.76 18.10
N ALA A 337 -4.94 12.52 19.39
CA ALA A 337 -5.42 11.32 20.10
C ALA A 337 -6.95 11.20 20.11
N ASP A 338 -7.69 12.31 20.19
CA ASP A 338 -9.15 12.30 20.25
C ASP A 338 -9.78 11.80 18.94
N VAL A 339 -9.18 12.14 17.80
CA VAL A 339 -9.62 11.68 16.47
C VAL A 339 -9.28 10.20 16.28
N VAL A 340 -8.04 9.83 16.60
CA VAL A 340 -7.54 8.45 16.41
C VAL A 340 -8.27 7.46 17.32
N ASP A 341 -8.51 7.83 18.59
CA ASP A 341 -9.17 6.97 19.58
C ASP A 341 -10.70 7.05 19.53
N ASN A 342 -11.26 7.90 18.66
CA ASN A 342 -12.71 8.13 18.53
C ASN A 342 -13.38 8.50 19.86
N LYS A 343 -12.78 9.47 20.57
CA LYS A 343 -13.24 9.94 21.88
C LYS A 343 -14.23 11.11 21.81
N ARG A 344 -14.86 11.38 20.65
CA ARG A 344 -15.89 12.41 20.48
C ARG A 344 -17.24 11.99 21.03
#